data_13b9977de296c240a3e344696132c7b9
#
_entry.id   13b9977de296c240a3e344696132c7b9
#
_cell.length_a   1.000
_cell.length_b   1.000
_cell.length_c   1.000
_cell.angle_alpha   90.00
_cell.angle_beta   90.00
_cell.angle_gamma   90.00
#
_symmetry.space_group_name_H-M   'P 1'
#
loop_
_entity.id
_entity.type
_entity.pdbx_description
1 polymer ?
#
loop_
_entity_poly.entity_id
_entity_poly.type
_entity_poly.pdbx_seq_one_letter_code
_entity_poly.pdbx_strand_id
1 'polypeptide(L)'
;RDAQESRGLGDVYKRQVSDETKRLSRLVRSMLDISQLQKEGGIPEEKKMHFDLEECAGQVLITFEKKINDKHLNVNVDMPEHPVYTMANPDYITQVIYNLIDNAVKFCPDGGNLGLRIKEGGSKAYVSVSNDGETIPPDELPLVFDRFHKLDKSRSQNRDGWGLGLYIVKTIVCSHGEDISVSSKDGKTEFTFTMPLVN
;
A
#
# COMPACT_ATOMS: atom_id res chain seq x y z
N ARG A 1 -0.07 41.35 -19.65
CA ARG A 1 0.76 40.14 -19.49
C ARG A 1 0.82 39.69 -18.02
N ASP A 2 1.07 40.60 -17.08
CA ASP A 2 1.25 40.30 -15.64
C ASP A 2 -0.05 39.79 -14.97
N ALA A 3 -1.25 40.21 -15.39
CA ALA A 3 -2.51 39.77 -14.78
C ALA A 3 -2.91 38.33 -15.16
N GLN A 4 -2.43 37.80 -16.28
CA GLN A 4 -2.68 36.42 -16.73
C GLN A 4 -1.74 35.44 -16.06
N GLU A 5 -0.48 35.82 -15.85
CA GLU A 5 0.51 35.04 -15.10
C GLU A 5 0.14 34.95 -13.63
N SER A 6 -0.34 36.02 -13.02
CA SER A 6 -0.80 36.04 -11.62
C SER A 6 -2.04 35.16 -11.38
N ARG A 7 -2.97 35.07 -12.34
CA ARG A 7 -4.13 34.16 -12.24
C ARG A 7 -3.70 32.69 -12.37
N GLY A 8 -2.78 32.38 -13.29
CA GLY A 8 -2.25 31.02 -13.44
C GLY A 8 -1.51 30.52 -12.18
N LEU A 9 -0.72 31.38 -11.56
CA LEU A 9 -0.04 31.07 -10.29
C LEU A 9 -1.05 30.82 -9.15
N GLY A 10 -2.09 31.65 -9.05
CA GLY A 10 -3.15 31.48 -8.05
C GLY A 10 -3.93 30.19 -8.20
N ASP A 11 -4.18 29.73 -9.42
CA ASP A 11 -4.88 28.47 -9.68
C ASP A 11 -4.02 27.24 -9.39
N VAL A 12 -2.71 27.31 -9.65
CA VAL A 12 -1.74 26.27 -9.27
C VAL A 12 -1.66 26.14 -7.75
N TYR A 13 -1.54 27.25 -7.03
CA TYR A 13 -1.52 27.23 -5.56
C TYR A 13 -2.83 26.71 -4.97
N LYS A 14 -4.00 27.09 -5.51
CA LYS A 14 -5.30 26.58 -5.05
C LYS A 14 -5.44 25.07 -5.25
N ARG A 15 -4.99 24.52 -6.38
CA ARG A 15 -4.96 23.08 -6.64
C ARG A 15 -4.05 22.37 -5.66
N GLN A 16 -2.84 22.87 -5.47
CA GLN A 16 -1.86 22.29 -4.54
C GLN A 16 -2.37 22.27 -3.10
N VAL A 17 -2.98 23.37 -2.63
CA VAL A 17 -3.60 23.45 -1.30
C VAL A 17 -4.78 22.48 -1.18
N SER A 18 -5.63 22.39 -2.23
CA SER A 18 -6.76 21.46 -2.24
C SER A 18 -6.30 20.01 -2.17
N ASP A 19 -5.27 19.63 -2.92
CA ASP A 19 -4.75 18.27 -2.95
C ASP A 19 -4.09 17.90 -1.63
N GLU A 20 -3.34 18.82 -1.01
CA GLU A 20 -2.73 18.61 0.30
C GLU A 20 -3.80 18.52 1.41
N THR A 21 -4.87 19.30 1.32
CA THR A 21 -6.01 19.24 2.27
C THR A 21 -6.73 17.90 2.17
N LYS A 22 -7.00 17.41 0.96
CA LYS A 22 -7.60 16.08 0.73
C LYS A 22 -6.70 14.96 1.26
N ARG A 23 -5.40 15.11 1.08
CA ARG A 23 -4.40 14.16 1.57
C ARG A 23 -4.36 14.13 3.09
N LEU A 24 -4.35 15.32 3.73
CA LEU A 24 -4.40 15.44 5.19
C LEU A 24 -5.69 14.82 5.77
N SER A 25 -6.83 15.07 5.15
CA SER A 25 -8.12 14.49 5.55
C SER A 25 -8.11 12.96 5.49
N ARG A 26 -7.51 12.37 4.45
CA ARG A 26 -7.35 10.91 4.35
C ARG A 26 -6.45 10.36 5.46
N LEU A 27 -5.35 11.05 5.77
CA LEU A 27 -4.45 10.65 6.85
C LEU A 27 -5.13 10.67 8.21
N VAL A 28 -5.87 11.75 8.51
CA VAL A 28 -6.61 11.87 9.77
C VAL A 28 -7.65 10.76 9.90
N ARG A 29 -8.41 10.47 8.86
CA ARG A 29 -9.37 9.34 8.84
C ARG A 29 -8.66 8.01 9.10
N SER A 30 -7.60 7.71 8.36
CA SER A 30 -6.85 6.46 8.55
C SER A 30 -6.28 6.35 9.97
N MET A 31 -5.85 7.46 10.59
CA MET A 31 -5.38 7.46 11.98
C MET A 31 -6.53 7.20 12.98
N LEU A 32 -7.71 7.75 12.73
CA LEU A 32 -8.88 7.51 13.57
C LEU A 32 -9.33 6.04 13.47
N ASP A 33 -9.41 5.50 12.25
CA ASP A 33 -9.77 4.10 11.99
C ASP A 33 -8.79 3.15 12.70
N ILE A 34 -7.49 3.41 12.58
CA ILE A 34 -6.44 2.62 13.26
C ILE A 34 -6.55 2.73 14.78
N SER A 35 -6.79 3.95 15.30
CA SER A 35 -6.96 4.15 16.75
C SER A 35 -8.17 3.37 17.27
N GLN A 36 -9.23 3.27 16.48
CA GLN A 36 -10.41 2.49 16.80
C GLN A 36 -10.12 0.99 16.78
N LEU A 37 -9.46 0.47 15.73
CA LEU A 37 -9.04 -0.94 15.64
C LEU A 37 -8.18 -1.37 16.83
N GLN A 38 -7.26 -0.50 17.27
CA GLN A 38 -6.41 -0.78 18.43
C GLN A 38 -7.19 -0.83 19.75
N LYS A 39 -8.25 -0.02 19.88
CA LYS A 39 -9.12 -0.03 21.07
C LYS A 39 -10.05 -1.25 21.09
N GLU A 40 -10.54 -1.66 19.94
CA GLU A 40 -11.46 -2.82 19.80
C GLU A 40 -10.73 -4.16 19.94
N GLY A 41 -9.39 -4.18 19.96
CA GLY A 41 -8.58 -5.39 20.13
C GLY A 41 -8.57 -6.32 18.92
N GLY A 42 -8.99 -5.83 17.75
CA GLY A 42 -9.07 -6.56 16.49
C GLY A 42 -10.29 -6.17 15.66
N ILE A 43 -10.51 -6.88 14.57
CA ILE A 43 -11.67 -6.65 13.70
C ILE A 43 -12.83 -7.53 14.17
N PRO A 44 -13.97 -6.93 14.55
CA PRO A 44 -15.15 -7.68 14.94
C PRO A 44 -15.63 -8.66 13.87
N GLU A 45 -16.08 -9.85 14.26
CA GLU A 45 -16.51 -10.89 13.30
C GLU A 45 -17.64 -10.42 12.38
N GLU A 46 -18.57 -9.58 12.88
CA GLU A 46 -19.66 -9.02 12.10
C GLU A 46 -19.21 -8.04 10.99
N LYS A 47 -17.95 -7.57 11.06
CA LYS A 47 -17.35 -6.73 10.01
C LYS A 47 -16.53 -7.53 8.99
N LYS A 48 -16.38 -8.84 9.20
CA LYS A 48 -15.70 -9.73 8.26
C LYS A 48 -16.68 -10.29 7.25
N MET A 49 -16.25 -10.43 6.02
CA MET A 49 -17.02 -10.95 4.90
C MET A 49 -16.19 -11.97 4.13
N HIS A 50 -16.88 -12.90 3.51
CA HIS A 50 -16.29 -13.82 2.54
C HIS A 50 -16.14 -13.12 1.21
N PHE A 51 -14.93 -13.03 0.67
CA PHE A 51 -14.65 -12.39 -0.62
C PHE A 51 -13.40 -12.95 -1.28
N ASP A 52 -13.29 -12.71 -2.59
CA ASP A 52 -12.18 -13.12 -3.43
C ASP A 52 -11.00 -12.13 -3.33
N LEU A 53 -9.84 -12.61 -2.87
CA LEU A 53 -8.61 -11.82 -2.77
C LEU A 53 -8.05 -11.42 -4.14
N GLU A 54 -8.23 -12.27 -5.16
CA GLU A 54 -7.73 -11.99 -6.51
C GLU A 54 -8.51 -10.85 -7.15
N GLU A 55 -9.86 -10.90 -7.04
CA GLU A 55 -10.70 -9.82 -7.53
C GLU A 55 -10.36 -8.51 -6.82
N CYS A 56 -10.24 -8.54 -5.49
CA CYS A 56 -9.86 -7.37 -4.70
C CYS A 56 -8.50 -6.80 -5.15
N ALA A 57 -7.49 -7.64 -5.28
CA ALA A 57 -6.14 -7.22 -5.67
C ALA A 57 -6.08 -6.68 -7.11
N GLY A 58 -6.80 -7.32 -8.03
CA GLY A 58 -6.92 -6.89 -9.42
C GLY A 58 -7.60 -5.52 -9.54
N GLN A 59 -8.71 -5.31 -8.84
CA GLN A 59 -9.41 -4.02 -8.82
C GLN A 59 -8.52 -2.90 -8.29
N VAL A 60 -7.76 -3.15 -7.23
CA VAL A 60 -6.81 -2.16 -6.72
C VAL A 60 -5.71 -1.86 -7.74
N LEU A 61 -5.11 -2.89 -8.37
CA LEU A 61 -4.04 -2.71 -9.34
C LEU A 61 -4.48 -1.83 -10.53
N ILE A 62 -5.70 -2.02 -11.03
CA ILE A 62 -6.28 -1.21 -12.11
C ILE A 62 -6.32 0.29 -11.73
N THR A 63 -6.55 0.64 -10.47
CA THR A 63 -6.55 2.05 -10.03
C THR A 63 -5.19 2.74 -10.21
N PHE A 64 -4.12 1.98 -10.35
CA PHE A 64 -2.75 2.48 -10.56
C PHE A 64 -2.32 2.50 -12.03
N GLU A 65 -3.18 2.06 -12.98
CA GLU A 65 -2.85 1.96 -14.42
C GLU A 65 -2.15 3.22 -14.95
N LYS A 66 -2.70 4.39 -14.66
CA LYS A 66 -2.11 5.66 -15.11
C LYS A 66 -0.69 5.86 -14.57
N LYS A 67 -0.47 5.66 -13.26
CA LYS A 67 0.86 5.84 -12.64
C LYS A 67 1.86 4.81 -13.17
N ILE A 68 1.40 3.59 -13.41
CA ILE A 68 2.19 2.48 -13.98
C ILE A 68 2.64 2.86 -15.39
N ASN A 69 1.72 3.34 -16.23
CA ASN A 69 2.00 3.75 -17.60
C ASN A 69 2.91 5.00 -17.64
N ASP A 70 2.66 6.00 -16.80
CA ASP A 70 3.48 7.22 -16.71
C ASP A 70 4.94 6.91 -16.35
N LYS A 71 5.21 5.85 -15.58
CA LYS A 71 6.54 5.37 -15.18
C LYS A 71 7.05 4.21 -16.04
N HIS A 72 6.30 3.78 -17.05
CA HIS A 72 6.64 2.63 -17.93
C HIS A 72 7.00 1.36 -17.16
N LEU A 73 6.29 1.06 -16.07
CA LEU A 73 6.58 -0.10 -15.23
C LEU A 73 6.17 -1.40 -15.92
N ASN A 74 7.01 -2.42 -15.76
CA ASN A 74 6.69 -3.79 -16.18
C ASN A 74 5.92 -4.49 -15.06
N VAL A 75 4.65 -4.78 -15.28
CA VAL A 75 3.80 -5.43 -14.28
C VAL A 75 3.82 -6.95 -14.48
N ASN A 76 4.13 -7.66 -13.40
CA ASN A 76 4.07 -9.13 -13.35
C ASN A 76 3.01 -9.53 -12.31
N VAL A 77 1.96 -10.22 -12.76
CA VAL A 77 0.88 -10.75 -11.93
C VAL A 77 0.98 -12.28 -11.93
N ASP A 78 1.11 -12.88 -10.74
CA ASP A 78 1.22 -14.32 -10.51
C ASP A 78 0.16 -14.74 -9.48
N MET A 79 -0.98 -15.22 -9.97
CA MET A 79 -2.15 -15.62 -9.18
C MET A 79 -2.61 -17.03 -9.61
N PRO A 80 -3.29 -17.78 -8.73
CA PRO A 80 -3.93 -19.05 -9.12
C PRO A 80 -4.92 -18.86 -10.27
N GLU A 81 -5.33 -19.94 -10.93
CA GLU A 81 -6.38 -19.91 -11.97
C GLU A 81 -7.80 -20.04 -11.38
N HIS A 82 -7.94 -20.09 -10.07
CA HIS A 82 -9.20 -20.23 -9.34
C HIS A 82 -9.31 -19.17 -8.25
N PRO A 83 -10.52 -18.72 -7.90
CA PRO A 83 -10.73 -17.72 -6.87
C PRO A 83 -10.12 -18.12 -5.53
N VAL A 84 -9.46 -17.18 -4.85
CA VAL A 84 -8.85 -17.34 -3.53
C VAL A 84 -9.69 -16.63 -2.48
N TYR A 85 -10.52 -17.37 -1.78
CA TYR A 85 -11.46 -16.81 -0.82
C TYR A 85 -10.84 -16.63 0.57
N THR A 86 -11.20 -15.53 1.21
CA THR A 86 -10.82 -15.22 2.60
C THR A 86 -12.03 -14.69 3.40
N MET A 87 -11.92 -14.77 4.73
CA MET A 87 -12.86 -14.16 5.66
C MET A 87 -12.17 -12.98 6.36
N ALA A 88 -12.44 -11.76 5.89
CA ALA A 88 -11.82 -10.55 6.40
C ALA A 88 -12.72 -9.33 6.16
N ASN A 89 -12.30 -8.15 6.60
CA ASN A 89 -12.97 -6.91 6.21
C ASN A 89 -12.46 -6.43 4.84
N PRO A 90 -13.28 -6.42 3.78
CA PRO A 90 -12.84 -6.10 2.42
C PRO A 90 -12.26 -4.71 2.27
N ASP A 91 -12.82 -3.71 2.96
CA ASP A 91 -12.36 -2.32 2.89
C ASP A 91 -10.95 -2.17 3.45
N TYR A 92 -10.69 -2.84 4.58
CA TYR A 92 -9.35 -2.84 5.18
C TYR A 92 -8.33 -3.60 4.35
N ILE A 93 -8.69 -4.74 3.75
CA ILE A 93 -7.77 -5.48 2.87
C ILE A 93 -7.52 -4.72 1.57
N THR A 94 -8.53 -4.09 1.00
CA THR A 94 -8.36 -3.14 -0.12
C THR A 94 -7.36 -2.03 0.24
N GLN A 95 -7.46 -1.46 1.44
CA GLN A 95 -6.52 -0.44 1.92
C GLN A 95 -5.09 -0.98 2.10
N VAL A 96 -4.93 -2.21 2.59
CA VAL A 96 -3.62 -2.88 2.70
C VAL A 96 -2.98 -2.99 1.32
N ILE A 97 -3.69 -3.58 0.36
CA ILE A 97 -3.18 -3.79 -1.01
C ILE A 97 -2.88 -2.45 -1.69
N TYR A 98 -3.77 -1.46 -1.54
CA TYR A 98 -3.57 -0.12 -2.07
C TYR A 98 -2.28 0.52 -1.54
N ASN A 99 -2.05 0.47 -0.22
CA ASN A 99 -0.85 1.07 0.38
C ASN A 99 0.44 0.37 -0.06
N LEU A 100 0.40 -0.97 -0.22
CA LEU A 100 1.55 -1.73 -0.71
C LEU A 100 1.84 -1.41 -2.18
N ILE A 101 0.82 -1.36 -3.04
CA ILE A 101 1.00 -1.01 -4.47
C ILE A 101 1.43 0.45 -4.62
N ASP A 102 0.83 1.41 -3.87
CA ASP A 102 1.25 2.82 -3.92
C ASP A 102 2.72 2.98 -3.51
N ASN A 103 3.14 2.25 -2.48
CA ASN A 103 4.53 2.22 -2.05
C ASN A 103 5.44 1.64 -3.15
N ALA A 104 5.08 0.50 -3.73
CA ALA A 104 5.83 -0.16 -4.78
C ALA A 104 5.96 0.71 -6.05
N VAL A 105 4.87 1.30 -6.54
CA VAL A 105 4.88 2.23 -7.69
C VAL A 105 5.72 3.46 -7.40
N LYS A 106 5.67 3.99 -6.18
CA LYS A 106 6.42 5.17 -5.77
C LYS A 106 7.92 4.95 -5.80
N PHE A 107 8.39 3.83 -5.25
CA PHE A 107 9.81 3.54 -5.10
C PHE A 107 10.42 2.75 -6.26
N CYS A 108 9.59 2.18 -7.13
CA CYS A 108 10.06 1.56 -8.38
C CYS A 108 10.66 2.63 -9.31
N PRO A 109 11.86 2.44 -9.87
CA PRO A 109 12.41 3.33 -10.89
C PRO A 109 11.58 3.25 -12.19
N ASP A 110 11.67 4.27 -13.03
CA ASP A 110 11.04 4.25 -14.34
C ASP A 110 11.54 3.06 -15.18
N GLY A 111 10.63 2.32 -15.81
CA GLY A 111 10.93 1.09 -16.53
C GLY A 111 11.20 -0.13 -15.64
N GLY A 112 11.13 0.00 -14.32
CA GLY A 112 11.35 -1.09 -13.38
C GLY A 112 10.20 -2.09 -13.32
N ASN A 113 10.37 -3.17 -12.54
CA ASN A 113 9.40 -4.25 -12.41
C ASN A 113 8.55 -4.07 -11.14
N LEU A 114 7.24 -4.21 -11.31
CA LEU A 114 6.22 -4.26 -10.25
C LEU A 114 5.60 -5.66 -10.25
N GLY A 115 5.67 -6.36 -9.11
CA GLY A 115 5.07 -7.70 -8.96
C GLY A 115 3.89 -7.69 -8.01
N LEU A 116 2.82 -8.39 -8.38
CA LEU A 116 1.70 -8.72 -7.52
C LEU A 116 1.49 -10.23 -7.57
N ARG A 117 1.56 -10.89 -6.41
CA ARG A 117 1.47 -12.36 -6.36
C ARG A 117 0.55 -12.80 -5.24
N ILE A 118 -0.27 -13.81 -5.53
CA ILE A 118 -1.07 -14.52 -4.53
C ILE A 118 -0.70 -16.00 -4.62
N LYS A 119 -0.37 -16.61 -3.47
CA LYS A 119 -0.09 -18.04 -3.35
C LYS A 119 -0.81 -18.63 -2.16
N GLU A 120 -1.27 -19.85 -2.32
CA GLU A 120 -1.85 -20.63 -1.24
C GLU A 120 -0.78 -21.51 -0.58
N GLY A 121 -0.86 -21.62 0.74
CA GLY A 121 0.05 -22.46 1.51
C GLY A 121 -0.58 -22.89 2.84
N GLY A 122 -0.93 -24.18 2.94
CA GLY A 122 -1.67 -24.69 4.09
C GLY A 122 -3.04 -24.06 4.21
N SER A 123 -3.35 -23.43 5.35
CA SER A 123 -4.62 -22.73 5.59
C SER A 123 -4.56 -21.24 5.31
N LYS A 124 -3.53 -20.76 4.62
CA LYS A 124 -3.31 -19.32 4.39
C LYS A 124 -3.07 -18.98 2.93
N ALA A 125 -3.58 -17.82 2.52
CA ALA A 125 -3.13 -17.13 1.32
C ALA A 125 -1.99 -16.17 1.69
N TYR A 126 -1.00 -16.08 0.81
CA TYR A 126 0.14 -15.17 0.89
C TYR A 126 0.02 -14.15 -0.24
N VAL A 127 -0.22 -12.91 0.11
CA VAL A 127 -0.32 -11.81 -0.85
C VAL A 127 0.97 -11.01 -0.82
N SER A 128 1.69 -10.97 -1.95
CA SER A 128 2.98 -10.32 -2.07
C SER A 128 2.94 -9.19 -3.09
N VAL A 129 3.48 -8.04 -2.72
CA VAL A 129 3.74 -6.92 -3.61
C VAL A 129 5.23 -6.66 -3.64
N SER A 130 5.83 -6.64 -4.82
CA SER A 130 7.26 -6.43 -4.98
C SER A 130 7.57 -5.35 -6.01
N ASN A 131 8.69 -4.69 -5.83
CA ASN A 131 9.20 -3.70 -6.79
C ASN A 131 10.72 -3.72 -6.88
N ASP A 132 11.23 -3.35 -8.03
CA ASP A 132 12.62 -2.97 -8.17
C ASP A 132 12.86 -1.63 -7.47
N GLY A 133 14.08 -1.42 -6.98
CA GLY A 133 14.44 -0.17 -6.32
C GLY A 133 15.69 -0.29 -5.46
N GLU A 134 15.98 0.73 -4.70
CA GLU A 134 17.10 0.71 -3.76
C GLU A 134 16.85 -0.34 -2.66
N THR A 135 17.88 -1.17 -2.39
CA THR A 135 17.81 -2.17 -1.32
C THR A 135 17.71 -1.48 0.03
N ILE A 136 16.74 -1.88 0.83
CA ILE A 136 16.58 -1.41 2.21
C ILE A 136 17.68 -2.06 3.07
N PRO A 137 18.46 -1.26 3.82
CA PRO A 137 19.48 -1.81 4.71
C PRO A 137 18.88 -2.78 5.74
N PRO A 138 19.58 -3.86 6.12
CA PRO A 138 19.07 -4.87 7.06
C PRO A 138 18.64 -4.31 8.42
N ASP A 139 19.32 -3.28 8.91
CA ASP A 139 19.01 -2.59 10.16
C ASP A 139 17.75 -1.72 10.08
N GLU A 140 17.37 -1.29 8.88
CA GLU A 140 16.16 -0.50 8.62
C GLU A 140 14.90 -1.38 8.39
N LEU A 141 15.06 -2.65 7.96
CA LEU A 141 13.94 -3.54 7.67
C LEU A 141 12.93 -3.69 8.84
N PRO A 142 13.36 -3.84 10.11
CA PRO A 142 12.41 -3.91 11.23
C PRO A 142 11.61 -2.62 11.44
N LEU A 143 12.18 -1.48 11.03
CA LEU A 143 11.65 -0.14 11.28
C LEU A 143 10.68 0.36 10.20
N VAL A 144 10.63 -0.30 9.01
CA VAL A 144 9.79 0.19 7.90
C VAL A 144 8.31 0.25 8.22
N PHE A 145 7.85 -0.51 9.21
CA PHE A 145 6.47 -0.52 9.69
C PHE A 145 6.21 0.46 10.84
N ASP A 146 7.22 1.20 11.31
CA ASP A 146 7.05 2.15 12.40
C ASP A 146 6.38 3.44 11.93
N ARG A 147 5.69 4.11 12.85
CA ARG A 147 5.03 5.40 12.57
C ARG A 147 6.07 6.45 12.16
N PHE A 148 5.78 7.18 11.08
CA PHE A 148 6.61 8.28 10.59
C PHE A 148 8.03 7.87 10.17
N HIS A 149 8.30 6.56 10.09
CA HIS A 149 9.59 6.08 9.63
C HIS A 149 9.75 6.32 8.13
N LYS A 150 10.90 6.83 7.74
CA LYS A 150 11.34 7.03 6.36
C LYS A 150 12.84 6.84 6.29
N LEU A 151 13.30 6.12 5.30
CA LEU A 151 14.72 6.02 4.98
C LEU A 151 15.29 7.41 4.68
N ASP A 152 16.51 7.71 5.15
CA ASP A 152 17.11 9.05 5.06
C ASP A 152 17.14 9.63 3.65
N LYS A 153 17.41 8.80 2.64
CA LYS A 153 17.38 9.21 1.23
C LYS A 153 15.97 9.54 0.72
N SER A 154 14.94 8.88 1.23
CA SER A 154 13.56 9.18 0.87
C SER A 154 13.04 10.48 1.49
N ARG A 155 13.71 11.00 2.53
CA ARG A 155 13.38 12.30 3.15
C ARG A 155 13.63 13.47 2.22
N SER A 156 14.68 13.40 1.39
CA SER A 156 15.09 14.49 0.49
C SER A 156 14.40 14.46 -0.88
N GLN A 157 14.11 13.27 -1.41
CA GLN A 157 13.57 13.07 -2.76
C GLN A 157 12.03 12.97 -2.82
N ASN A 158 11.38 12.51 -1.76
CA ASN A 158 9.94 12.29 -1.72
C ASN A 158 9.28 13.00 -0.54
N ARG A 159 8.89 14.26 -0.74
CA ARG A 159 8.05 15.02 0.20
C ARG A 159 6.65 14.39 0.36
N ASP A 160 6.27 13.43 -0.49
CA ASP A 160 4.90 12.97 -0.66
C ASP A 160 4.44 11.79 0.22
N GLY A 161 5.17 11.39 1.25
CA GLY A 161 4.74 10.36 2.20
C GLY A 161 4.94 10.80 3.65
N TRP A 162 3.98 10.52 4.54
CA TRP A 162 4.10 10.79 5.98
C TRP A 162 4.73 9.63 6.76
N GLY A 163 5.13 8.55 6.09
CA GLY A 163 5.65 7.34 6.76
C GLY A 163 4.56 6.58 7.54
N LEU A 164 3.31 6.68 7.10
CA LEU A 164 2.18 6.05 7.78
C LEU A 164 1.60 4.85 7.02
N GLY A 165 1.84 4.75 5.71
CA GLY A 165 1.24 3.72 4.86
C GLY A 165 1.55 2.30 5.32
N LEU A 166 2.82 1.98 5.56
CA LEU A 166 3.23 0.65 6.03
C LEU A 166 2.82 0.37 7.49
N TYR A 167 2.81 1.40 8.34
CA TYR A 167 2.26 1.28 9.69
C TYR A 167 0.76 0.93 9.67
N ILE A 168 -0.02 1.56 8.77
CA ILE A 168 -1.44 1.24 8.54
C ILE A 168 -1.58 -0.23 8.10
N VAL A 169 -0.78 -0.66 7.13
CA VAL A 169 -0.76 -2.04 6.63
C VAL A 169 -0.53 -3.02 7.78
N LYS A 170 0.54 -2.84 8.56
CA LYS A 170 0.85 -3.72 9.70
C LYS A 170 -0.29 -3.75 10.72
N THR A 171 -0.85 -2.58 11.06
CA THR A 171 -1.94 -2.51 12.05
C THR A 171 -3.17 -3.27 11.57
N ILE A 172 -3.58 -3.09 10.31
CA ILE A 172 -4.74 -3.79 9.75
C ILE A 172 -4.51 -5.30 9.70
N VAL A 173 -3.37 -5.75 9.18
CA VAL A 173 -3.05 -7.18 9.07
C VAL A 173 -3.02 -7.83 10.45
N CYS A 174 -2.31 -7.23 11.41
CA CYS A 174 -2.28 -7.74 12.80
C CYS A 174 -3.66 -7.71 13.47
N SER A 175 -4.53 -6.74 13.16
CA SER A 175 -5.91 -6.70 13.69
C SER A 175 -6.80 -7.79 13.12
N HIS A 176 -6.43 -8.43 12.01
CA HIS A 176 -7.05 -9.66 11.50
C HIS A 176 -6.46 -10.94 12.12
N GLY A 177 -5.46 -10.85 12.99
CA GLY A 177 -4.73 -11.99 13.55
C GLY A 177 -3.71 -12.60 12.58
N GLU A 178 -3.28 -11.83 11.58
CA GLU A 178 -2.40 -12.24 10.51
C GLU A 178 -1.06 -11.51 10.56
N ASP A 179 -0.10 -11.97 9.74
CA ASP A 179 1.28 -11.49 9.74
C ASP A 179 1.64 -10.75 8.46
N ILE A 180 2.57 -9.79 8.57
CA ILE A 180 3.22 -9.13 7.44
C ILE A 180 4.73 -9.18 7.62
N SER A 181 5.42 -9.41 6.52
CA SER A 181 6.88 -9.43 6.43
C SER A 181 7.38 -8.58 5.28
N VAL A 182 8.67 -8.23 5.34
CA VAL A 182 9.38 -7.54 4.26
C VAL A 182 10.72 -8.22 4.02
N SER A 183 11.08 -8.33 2.76
CA SER A 183 12.43 -8.68 2.33
C SER A 183 12.95 -7.66 1.34
N SER A 184 14.23 -7.32 1.40
CA SER A 184 14.86 -6.42 0.44
C SER A 184 16.27 -6.90 0.17
N LYS A 185 16.55 -7.25 -1.08
CA LYS A 185 17.84 -7.79 -1.50
C LYS A 185 18.05 -7.55 -2.99
N ASP A 186 19.29 -7.30 -3.39
CA ASP A 186 19.73 -7.22 -4.79
C ASP A 186 18.86 -6.27 -5.65
N GLY A 187 18.47 -5.12 -5.08
CA GLY A 187 17.67 -4.12 -5.80
C GLY A 187 16.19 -4.46 -5.91
N LYS A 188 15.70 -5.44 -5.16
CA LYS A 188 14.28 -5.80 -5.11
C LYS A 188 13.75 -5.78 -3.68
N THR A 189 12.60 -5.16 -3.46
CA THR A 189 11.87 -5.18 -2.20
C THR A 189 10.55 -5.91 -2.39
N GLU A 190 10.18 -6.79 -1.43
CA GLU A 190 8.92 -7.54 -1.43
C GLU A 190 8.29 -7.47 -0.05
N PHE A 191 7.03 -7.03 0.00
CA PHE A 191 6.17 -7.11 1.18
C PHE A 191 5.18 -8.26 0.99
N THR A 192 5.05 -9.11 2.02
CA THR A 192 4.12 -10.26 1.99
C THR A 192 3.28 -10.25 3.24
N PHE A 193 1.96 -10.29 3.08
CA PHE A 193 1.03 -10.50 4.20
C PHE A 193 0.23 -11.78 4.02
N THR A 194 -0.27 -12.31 5.14
CA THR A 194 -1.08 -13.52 5.14
C THR A 194 -2.55 -13.20 5.36
N MET A 195 -3.42 -14.06 4.84
CA MET A 195 -4.86 -14.07 5.10
C MET A 195 -5.34 -15.52 5.26
N PRO A 196 -6.39 -15.79 6.10
CA PRO A 196 -6.92 -17.14 6.24
C PRO A 196 -7.61 -17.57 4.93
N LEU A 197 -7.35 -18.79 4.48
CA LEU A 197 -8.11 -19.41 3.39
C LEU A 197 -9.43 -19.93 3.94
N VAL A 198 -10.50 -19.69 3.19
CA VAL A 198 -11.83 -20.26 3.45
C VAL A 198 -12.35 -20.91 2.17
N ASN A 199 -12.95 -22.09 2.32
CA ASN A 199 -13.53 -22.87 1.21
C ASN A 199 -14.94 -22.38 0.87
#